data_4e8a4c589b936323036afd38905c479d
#
_entry.id   4e8a4c589b936323036afd38905c479d
#
_cell.length_a   1.000
_cell.length_b   1.000
_cell.length_c   1.000
_cell.angle_alpha   90.00
_cell.angle_beta   90.00
_cell.angle_gamma   90.00
#
_symmetry.space_group_name_H-M   'P 1'
#
loop_
_entity.id
_entity.type
_entity.pdbx_description
1 polymer ?
#
loop_
_entity_poly.entity_id
_entity_poly.type
_entity_poly.pdbx_seq_one_letter_code
_entity_poly.pdbx_strand_id
1 'polypeptide(L)'
;VLKRLISIKFISAATVALLVAGCTVTKEQQTLINSSLVSVEQPASVYLSEATKSTLDEKRDRYLLLAAHAYINDGNYSAAANILTSMQKLMVKEPTILAEHVYLTARITEKTVTPEAALAKLQYPAHWQLPRWQMATYHQFKARLYRETKQPIDQVRQLSMLSNYLPKTEMTQVNDVIWQVLQPLHEETIKTFMQEASNPTFSGWLQLTYIAKHYAVEPTQLVKYLGEWQRNNPEHPGALKLPSDLEQALNAKPFKPQNIAILLPLSGPRASVAEPIRMGIMASYMNEFDSKVTLHFIDTQAGIELAYQQALDKGADFVIGPLLPNEVEELQRINQNKQPLIPQLYLNQTEQFTAIDNQFYFSLSPAQEASDAAKKLFADGVELPLLLVSNDAIGKRMAESFNQAWQSLSESTAEVHYFDPGDQMKLTVQEALGVKNSQARIARMKELLGSKLEADFRSRQDIDAIYMVSQSQNLTLLKAFLDVNFSVFAEPVALYTSSRGRLENESNQSAQELNKVMISDIPWLLQANDETRMVETLWSNWNNSQKRLYAMGFDALDLVNRLAQMHAFPGYQYNGRSGALSVQPNGVIERKLTWGKYQQGRLTPL
;
A
#
# COMPACT_ATOMS: atom_id res chain seq x y z
N VAL A 1 -0.11 14.61 1.89
CA VAL A 1 -0.83 14.82 3.16
C VAL A 1 0.13 15.26 4.28
N LEU A 2 1.42 14.89 4.22
CA LEU A 2 2.39 15.18 5.30
C LEU A 2 3.04 16.58 5.28
N LYS A 3 2.66 17.46 4.36
CA LYS A 3 3.17 18.84 4.28
C LYS A 3 2.37 19.89 5.08
N ARG A 4 1.34 19.48 5.83
CA ARG A 4 0.42 20.41 6.53
C ARG A 4 0.55 20.48 8.05
N LEU A 5 1.54 19.88 8.65
CA LEU A 5 1.65 19.78 10.12
C LEU A 5 2.68 20.71 10.78
N ILE A 6 3.21 21.71 10.08
CA ILE A 6 4.00 22.78 10.73
C ILE A 6 3.61 24.11 10.09
N SER A 7 2.51 24.69 10.54
CA SER A 7 2.21 26.12 10.36
C SER A 7 1.27 26.61 11.43
N ILE A 8 1.80 26.89 12.61
CA ILE A 8 1.11 27.69 13.63
C ILE A 8 1.28 29.16 13.21
N LYS A 9 0.18 29.76 12.78
CA LYS A 9 0.10 31.20 12.50
C LYS A 9 0.08 31.96 13.82
N PHE A 10 1.08 32.79 14.04
CA PHE A 10 1.00 33.88 15.01
C PHE A 10 0.13 35.02 14.44
N ILE A 11 -0.89 35.39 15.18
CA ILE A 11 -1.72 36.58 14.93
C ILE A 11 -0.97 37.77 15.53
N SER A 12 -0.59 38.73 14.68
CA SER A 12 -0.05 40.02 15.11
C SER A 12 -1.21 40.97 15.41
N ALA A 13 -1.24 41.50 16.61
CA ALA A 13 -2.07 42.68 16.96
C ALA A 13 -1.17 43.93 16.91
N ALA A 14 -1.47 44.82 15.98
CA ALA A 14 -0.91 46.17 15.92
C ALA A 14 -1.64 47.06 16.89
N THR A 15 -0.93 47.83 17.70
CA THR A 15 -1.47 48.99 18.40
C THR A 15 -0.54 50.20 18.36
N VAL A 16 -1.13 51.27 18.01
CA VAL A 16 -0.76 52.62 17.70
C VAL A 16 0.21 53.30 18.68
N ALA A 17 1.10 54.12 18.09
CA ALA A 17 2.04 55.04 18.72
C ALA A 17 1.36 56.28 19.28
N LEU A 18 1.89 56.77 20.40
CA LEU A 18 1.78 58.20 20.80
C LEU A 18 3.11 58.67 21.41
N LEU A 19 3.65 59.71 20.76
CA LEU A 19 4.86 60.41 21.12
C LEU A 19 4.67 61.21 22.44
N VAL A 20 5.59 61.04 23.37
CA VAL A 20 5.97 62.12 24.30
C VAL A 20 7.49 62.07 24.50
N ALA A 21 8.15 63.15 24.15
CA ALA A 21 9.58 63.37 24.37
C ALA A 21 9.83 63.68 25.86
N GLY A 22 10.74 62.93 26.43
CA GLY A 22 11.30 63.22 27.75
C GLY A 22 12.65 62.49 27.88
N CYS A 23 13.74 63.24 27.86
CA CYS A 23 15.07 62.72 28.13
C CYS A 23 15.16 62.14 29.55
N THR A 24 15.13 60.85 29.66
CA THR A 24 15.65 60.12 30.82
C THR A 24 16.54 58.99 30.28
N VAL A 25 17.76 58.96 30.76
CA VAL A 25 18.71 57.83 30.53
C VAL A 25 18.03 56.57 31.05
N THR A 26 17.42 55.83 30.13
CA THR A 26 16.91 54.50 30.42
C THR A 26 18.13 53.56 30.46
N LYS A 27 18.45 53.00 31.62
CA LYS A 27 19.16 51.75 31.74
C LYS A 27 18.51 50.77 30.74
N GLU A 28 19.24 50.40 29.71
CA GLU A 28 18.87 49.24 28.90
C GLU A 28 18.59 48.06 29.85
N GLN A 29 17.33 47.70 29.96
CA GLN A 29 16.96 46.39 30.51
C GLN A 29 17.61 45.39 29.55
N GLN A 30 18.82 44.91 29.89
CA GLN A 30 19.38 43.70 29.29
C GLN A 30 18.38 42.57 29.55
N THR A 31 17.58 42.25 28.55
CA THR A 31 16.79 41.04 28.53
C THR A 31 17.79 39.89 28.73
N LEU A 32 17.72 39.22 29.87
CA LEU A 32 18.57 38.06 30.19
C LEU A 32 18.25 36.98 29.13
N ILE A 33 19.16 36.80 28.19
CA ILE A 33 18.99 35.79 27.15
C ILE A 33 19.12 34.42 27.77
N ASN A 34 18.08 33.60 27.59
CA ASN A 34 18.03 32.26 28.14
C ASN A 34 19.05 31.36 27.45
N SER A 35 19.85 30.63 28.23
CA SER A 35 20.78 29.60 27.75
C SER A 35 20.18 28.19 27.73
N SER A 36 18.86 28.07 27.85
CA SER A 36 18.17 26.78 27.78
C SER A 36 18.26 26.21 26.35
N LEU A 37 18.58 24.94 26.23
CA LEU A 37 18.71 24.24 24.94
C LEU A 37 17.34 23.78 24.37
N VAL A 38 16.23 24.04 25.06
CA VAL A 38 14.88 23.57 24.63
C VAL A 38 14.44 24.24 23.33
N SER A 39 14.70 25.55 23.17
CA SER A 39 14.29 26.31 21.99
C SER A 39 15.30 27.36 21.58
N VAL A 40 15.36 27.64 20.30
CA VAL A 40 16.16 28.72 19.71
C VAL A 40 15.25 29.92 19.50
N GLU A 41 15.50 31.01 20.24
CA GLU A 41 14.63 32.19 20.25
C GLU A 41 15.29 33.40 19.57
N GLN A 42 16.61 33.38 19.40
CA GLN A 42 17.41 34.49 18.91
C GLN A 42 18.26 34.07 17.69
N PRO A 43 18.70 35.02 16.87
CA PRO A 43 19.68 34.76 15.81
C PRO A 43 21.03 34.26 16.34
N ALA A 44 21.76 33.51 15.54
CA ALA A 44 23.05 32.93 15.90
C ALA A 44 24.07 33.96 16.42
N SER A 45 24.11 35.19 15.80
CA SER A 45 25.00 36.26 16.19
C SER A 45 24.83 36.73 17.64
N VAL A 46 23.58 36.71 18.14
CA VAL A 46 23.27 37.08 19.53
C VAL A 46 23.84 36.05 20.49
N TYR A 47 23.61 34.76 20.23
CA TYR A 47 24.17 33.67 21.04
C TYR A 47 25.71 33.65 21.02
N LEU A 48 26.34 33.93 19.89
CA LEU A 48 27.80 34.03 19.80
C LEU A 48 28.35 35.19 20.67
N SER A 49 27.67 36.35 20.65
CA SER A 49 28.04 37.49 21.50
C SER A 49 27.92 37.10 23.00
N GLU A 50 26.87 36.41 23.39
CA GLU A 50 26.68 35.95 24.78
C GLU A 50 27.69 34.88 25.19
N ALA A 51 28.05 33.99 24.28
CA ALA A 51 29.09 32.98 24.51
C ALA A 51 30.43 33.64 24.84
N THR A 52 30.83 34.70 24.13
CA THR A 52 32.09 35.44 24.37
C THR A 52 32.10 36.21 25.68
N LYS A 53 30.94 36.62 26.19
CA LYS A 53 30.77 37.31 27.46
C LYS A 53 30.70 36.35 28.66
N SER A 54 30.47 35.06 28.42
CA SER A 54 30.22 34.09 29.47
C SER A 54 31.52 33.71 30.19
N THR A 55 31.53 33.86 31.51
CA THR A 55 32.65 33.48 32.39
C THR A 55 32.55 32.01 32.83
N LEU A 56 31.38 31.38 32.71
CA LEU A 56 31.15 29.98 33.04
C LEU A 56 31.21 29.13 31.78
N ASP A 57 32.04 28.11 31.76
CA ASP A 57 32.22 27.22 30.63
C ASP A 57 30.92 26.54 30.19
N GLU A 58 30.11 26.07 31.11
CA GLU A 58 28.82 25.45 30.83
C GLU A 58 27.86 26.42 30.10
N LYS A 59 27.77 27.68 30.56
CA LYS A 59 26.89 28.68 29.97
C LYS A 59 27.40 29.09 28.58
N ARG A 60 28.71 29.23 28.42
CA ARG A 60 29.35 29.47 27.11
C ARG A 60 29.00 28.36 26.12
N ASP A 61 29.13 27.09 26.53
CA ASP A 61 28.91 25.94 25.68
C ASP A 61 27.43 25.83 25.27
N ARG A 62 26.52 26.14 26.19
CA ARG A 62 25.07 26.22 25.88
C ARG A 62 24.78 27.29 24.82
N TYR A 63 25.36 28.49 24.94
CA TYR A 63 25.20 29.53 23.93
C TYR A 63 25.81 29.15 22.57
N LEU A 64 26.96 28.47 22.53
CA LEU A 64 27.55 27.97 21.29
C LEU A 64 26.65 26.92 20.62
N LEU A 65 26.05 26.01 21.38
CA LEU A 65 25.08 25.04 20.84
C LEU A 65 23.82 25.72 20.30
N LEU A 66 23.29 26.74 20.98
CA LEU A 66 22.15 27.53 20.49
C LEU A 66 22.51 28.29 19.21
N ALA A 67 23.72 28.85 19.10
CA ALA A 67 24.19 29.48 17.89
C ALA A 67 24.30 28.48 16.72
N ALA A 68 24.85 27.29 16.96
CA ALA A 68 24.91 26.23 15.95
C ALA A 68 23.51 25.77 15.54
N HIS A 69 22.59 25.65 16.48
CA HIS A 69 21.19 25.28 16.20
C HIS A 69 20.49 26.37 15.35
N ALA A 70 20.69 27.66 15.67
CA ALA A 70 20.17 28.77 14.88
C ALA A 70 20.67 28.72 13.43
N TYR A 71 21.99 28.52 13.23
CA TYR A 71 22.57 28.36 11.89
C TYR A 71 22.03 27.16 11.11
N ILE A 72 21.75 26.04 11.79
CA ILE A 72 21.10 24.88 11.16
C ILE A 72 19.68 25.25 10.68
N ASN A 73 18.92 25.98 11.50
CA ASN A 73 17.58 26.43 11.14
C ASN A 73 17.59 27.41 9.96
N ASP A 74 18.63 28.23 9.85
CA ASP A 74 18.85 29.16 8.74
C ASP A 74 19.48 28.49 7.49
N GLY A 75 19.75 27.17 7.55
CA GLY A 75 20.38 26.41 6.45
C GLY A 75 21.89 26.63 6.30
N ASN A 76 22.54 27.34 7.24
CA ASN A 76 23.99 27.58 7.21
C ASN A 76 24.75 26.47 7.93
N TYR A 77 24.78 25.28 7.32
CA TYR A 77 25.38 24.07 7.88
C TYR A 77 26.90 24.20 8.07
N SER A 78 27.58 24.98 7.22
CA SER A 78 29.03 25.20 7.33
C SER A 78 29.40 26.00 8.58
N ALA A 79 28.69 27.10 8.87
CA ALA A 79 28.92 27.87 10.09
C ALA A 79 28.61 27.03 11.37
N ALA A 80 27.51 26.28 11.34
CA ALA A 80 27.16 25.39 12.44
C ALA A 80 28.24 24.30 12.69
N ALA A 81 28.74 23.66 11.63
CA ALA A 81 29.80 22.66 11.72
C ALA A 81 31.08 23.21 12.30
N ASN A 82 31.49 24.43 11.92
CA ASN A 82 32.68 25.09 12.46
C ASN A 82 32.56 25.32 13.98
N ILE A 83 31.39 25.77 14.47
CA ILE A 83 31.15 25.94 15.89
C ILE A 83 31.26 24.60 16.62
N LEU A 84 30.55 23.58 16.16
CA LEU A 84 30.56 22.25 16.82
C LEU A 84 31.96 21.63 16.83
N THR A 85 32.72 21.77 15.75
CA THR A 85 34.12 21.27 15.69
C THR A 85 35.03 22.03 16.64
N SER A 86 34.88 23.34 16.75
CA SER A 86 35.71 24.16 17.69
C SER A 86 35.42 23.83 19.15
N MET A 87 34.16 23.49 19.50
CA MET A 87 33.77 23.11 20.87
C MET A 87 34.35 21.76 21.32
N GLN A 88 34.54 20.81 20.41
CA GLN A 88 34.77 19.40 20.73
C GLN A 88 35.91 19.14 21.73
N LYS A 89 36.95 19.97 21.70
CA LYS A 89 38.14 19.80 22.57
C LYS A 89 38.00 20.41 23.97
N LEU A 90 37.14 21.43 24.11
CA LEU A 90 37.05 22.26 25.32
C LEU A 90 35.68 22.17 26.01
N MET A 91 34.74 21.42 25.43
CA MET A 91 33.36 21.32 25.88
C MET A 91 33.25 20.62 27.23
N VAL A 92 32.39 21.15 28.10
CA VAL A 92 32.06 20.56 29.38
C VAL A 92 31.46 19.17 29.18
N LYS A 93 31.90 18.20 30.00
CA LYS A 93 31.43 16.81 29.92
C LYS A 93 30.08 16.59 30.65
N GLU A 94 29.16 17.50 30.50
CA GLU A 94 27.83 17.41 31.06
C GLU A 94 26.93 16.71 30.03
N PRO A 95 26.15 15.66 30.42
CA PRO A 95 25.40 14.82 29.48
C PRO A 95 24.44 15.58 28.54
N THR A 96 23.75 16.62 29.04
CA THR A 96 22.83 17.44 28.21
C THR A 96 23.56 18.22 27.12
N ILE A 97 24.75 18.75 27.41
CA ILE A 97 25.58 19.47 26.43
C ILE A 97 26.13 18.50 25.38
N LEU A 98 26.66 17.35 25.85
CA LEU A 98 27.19 16.33 24.96
C LEU A 98 26.10 15.78 24.02
N ALA A 99 24.90 15.50 24.55
CA ALA A 99 23.78 14.99 23.79
C ALA A 99 23.32 15.99 22.71
N GLU A 100 23.25 17.29 23.06
CA GLU A 100 22.88 18.32 22.07
C GLU A 100 23.95 18.46 20.99
N HIS A 101 25.23 18.39 21.35
CA HIS A 101 26.31 18.40 20.37
C HIS A 101 26.21 17.23 19.40
N VAL A 102 25.96 16.01 19.88
CA VAL A 102 25.75 14.81 19.05
C VAL A 102 24.53 14.99 18.16
N TYR A 103 23.42 15.48 18.70
CA TYR A 103 22.19 15.72 17.97
C TYR A 103 22.35 16.71 16.81
N LEU A 104 22.95 17.90 17.08
CA LEU A 104 23.18 18.91 16.06
C LEU A 104 24.18 18.44 15.00
N THR A 105 25.23 17.69 15.42
CA THR A 105 26.17 17.07 14.48
C THR A 105 25.47 16.08 13.54
N ALA A 106 24.57 15.26 14.06
CA ALA A 106 23.78 14.34 13.25
C ALA A 106 22.82 15.07 12.31
N ARG A 107 22.19 16.18 12.75
CA ARG A 107 21.34 17.03 11.89
C ARG A 107 22.11 17.64 10.70
N ILE A 108 23.34 18.10 10.93
CA ILE A 108 24.20 18.59 9.83
C ILE A 108 24.55 17.42 8.90
N THR A 109 24.93 16.27 9.46
CA THR A 109 25.33 15.09 8.67
C THR A 109 24.18 14.60 7.77
N GLU A 110 22.93 14.61 8.26
CA GLU A 110 21.76 14.31 7.45
C GLU A 110 21.66 15.19 6.20
N LYS A 111 21.95 16.48 6.34
CA LYS A 111 21.80 17.48 5.25
C LYS A 111 23.02 17.57 4.32
N THR A 112 24.20 17.19 4.80
CA THR A 112 25.46 17.36 4.06
C THR A 112 26.05 16.05 3.54
N VAL A 113 25.60 14.91 4.07
CA VAL A 113 26.10 13.57 3.70
C VAL A 113 24.91 12.67 3.37
N THR A 114 24.44 11.84 4.31
CA THR A 114 23.27 10.94 4.13
C THR A 114 22.53 10.70 5.46
N PRO A 115 21.25 10.26 5.40
CA PRO A 115 20.51 9.83 6.59
C PRO A 115 21.19 8.66 7.36
N GLU A 116 21.82 7.71 6.66
CA GLU A 116 22.54 6.58 7.25
C GLU A 116 23.76 7.06 8.05
N ALA A 117 24.51 8.00 7.49
CA ALA A 117 25.65 8.60 8.18
C ALA A 117 25.21 9.37 9.44
N ALA A 118 24.04 10.02 9.38
CA ALA A 118 23.44 10.69 10.53
C ALA A 118 23.03 9.68 11.62
N LEU A 119 22.41 8.54 11.25
CA LEU A 119 22.08 7.45 12.18
C LEU A 119 23.33 6.90 12.89
N ALA A 120 24.42 6.71 12.15
CA ALA A 120 25.68 6.23 12.71
C ALA A 120 26.26 7.19 13.77
N LYS A 121 26.08 8.50 13.58
CA LYS A 121 26.53 9.54 14.53
C LYS A 121 25.57 9.76 15.70
N LEU A 122 24.27 9.53 15.50
CA LEU A 122 23.23 9.77 16.51
C LEU A 122 23.18 8.62 17.52
N GLN A 123 24.19 8.52 18.38
CA GLN A 123 24.30 7.50 19.41
C GLN A 123 24.45 8.13 20.78
N TYR A 124 23.49 7.87 21.68
CA TYR A 124 23.55 8.29 23.08
C TYR A 124 23.98 7.11 23.94
N PRO A 125 25.01 7.29 24.77
CA PRO A 125 25.43 6.26 25.77
C PRO A 125 24.27 5.96 26.74
N ALA A 126 24.05 4.68 27.04
CA ALA A 126 22.94 4.22 27.87
C ALA A 126 22.96 4.78 29.32
N HIS A 127 24.12 5.18 29.81
CA HIS A 127 24.29 5.72 31.17
C HIS A 127 23.93 7.21 31.28
N TRP A 128 23.65 7.92 30.16
CA TRP A 128 23.27 9.33 30.22
C TRP A 128 21.85 9.46 30.77
N GLN A 129 21.72 10.29 31.81
CA GLN A 129 20.43 10.69 32.34
C GLN A 129 20.05 12.04 31.73
N LEU A 130 19.19 12.02 30.74
CA LEU A 130 18.82 13.19 29.96
C LEU A 130 17.40 13.67 30.27
N PRO A 131 17.11 14.97 30.15
CA PRO A 131 15.77 15.51 30.29
C PRO A 131 14.79 14.88 29.30
N ARG A 132 13.51 14.81 29.68
CA ARG A 132 12.45 14.21 28.83
C ARG A 132 12.39 14.81 27.43
N TRP A 133 12.49 16.12 27.31
CA TRP A 133 12.46 16.81 26.01
C TRP A 133 13.59 16.36 25.08
N GLN A 134 14.78 16.16 25.62
CA GLN A 134 15.96 15.76 24.84
C GLN A 134 15.86 14.31 24.36
N MET A 135 15.34 13.43 25.21
CA MET A 135 15.03 12.05 24.83
C MET A 135 13.91 11.98 23.80
N ALA A 136 12.85 12.81 23.95
CA ALA A 136 11.79 12.91 22.96
C ALA A 136 12.36 13.35 21.59
N THR A 137 13.14 14.42 21.54
CA THR A 137 13.78 14.93 20.32
C THR A 137 14.70 13.87 19.68
N TYR A 138 15.49 13.15 20.49
CA TYR A 138 16.35 12.05 20.02
C TYR A 138 15.56 10.94 19.34
N HIS A 139 14.55 10.39 20.00
CA HIS A 139 13.76 9.29 19.45
C HIS A 139 12.94 9.73 18.24
N GLN A 140 12.40 10.95 18.24
CA GLN A 140 11.68 11.51 17.12
C GLN A 140 12.58 11.67 15.88
N PHE A 141 13.77 12.20 16.05
CA PHE A 141 14.71 12.36 14.95
C PHE A 141 15.17 10.99 14.41
N LYS A 142 15.52 10.06 15.31
CA LYS A 142 15.94 8.72 14.94
C LYS A 142 14.85 7.94 14.20
N ALA A 143 13.59 8.05 14.64
CA ALA A 143 12.44 7.47 13.94
C ALA A 143 12.27 8.05 12.52
N ARG A 144 12.49 9.37 12.35
CA ARG A 144 12.45 10.02 11.03
C ARG A 144 13.56 9.49 10.11
N LEU A 145 14.78 9.37 10.60
CA LEU A 145 15.89 8.81 9.84
C LEU A 145 15.64 7.36 9.42
N TYR A 146 15.08 6.52 10.31
CA TYR A 146 14.70 5.14 9.97
C TYR A 146 13.58 5.07 8.92
N ARG A 147 12.66 6.04 8.90
CA ARG A 147 11.68 6.17 7.82
C ARG A 147 12.34 6.49 6.49
N GLU A 148 13.28 7.45 6.46
CA GLU A 148 14.00 7.87 5.26
C GLU A 148 14.89 6.75 4.71
N THR A 149 15.44 5.91 5.59
CA THR A 149 16.26 4.74 5.23
C THR A 149 15.45 3.45 5.04
N LYS A 150 14.12 3.54 4.98
CA LYS A 150 13.17 2.42 4.74
C LYS A 150 13.34 1.25 5.73
N GLN A 151 13.55 1.55 7.01
CA GLN A 151 13.68 0.56 8.10
C GLN A 151 12.44 0.64 9.03
N PRO A 152 11.29 0.05 8.66
CA PRO A 152 10.02 0.25 9.37
C PRO A 152 10.02 -0.29 10.80
N ILE A 153 10.65 -1.42 11.06
CA ILE A 153 10.71 -2.02 12.41
C ILE A 153 11.50 -1.15 13.36
N ASP A 154 12.65 -0.62 12.93
CA ASP A 154 13.47 0.28 13.76
C ASP A 154 12.78 1.63 13.94
N GLN A 155 12.04 2.12 12.94
CA GLN A 155 11.18 3.29 13.08
C GLN A 155 10.16 3.08 14.21
N VAL A 156 9.42 1.96 14.21
CA VAL A 156 8.44 1.63 15.25
C VAL A 156 9.08 1.49 16.61
N ARG A 157 10.27 0.86 16.69
CA ARG A 157 11.04 0.75 17.95
C ARG A 157 11.32 2.14 18.53
N GLN A 158 11.75 3.11 17.71
CA GLN A 158 11.99 4.48 18.17
C GLN A 158 10.73 5.23 18.54
N LEU A 159 9.64 5.08 17.79
CA LEU A 159 8.33 5.68 18.11
C LEU A 159 7.76 5.10 19.41
N SER A 160 7.95 3.81 19.66
CA SER A 160 7.57 3.16 20.93
C SER A 160 8.34 3.73 22.12
N MET A 161 9.63 4.02 21.95
CA MET A 161 10.42 4.69 22.97
C MET A 161 10.00 6.15 23.16
N LEU A 162 9.70 6.86 22.07
CA LEU A 162 9.23 8.24 22.08
C LEU A 162 7.98 8.42 22.94
N SER A 163 7.02 7.49 22.87
CA SER A 163 5.77 7.57 23.63
C SER A 163 5.97 7.65 25.15
N ASN A 164 7.10 7.16 25.68
CA ASN A 164 7.43 7.26 27.11
C ASN A 164 7.81 8.69 27.54
N TYR A 165 8.14 9.55 26.60
CA TYR A 165 8.62 10.92 26.84
C TYR A 165 7.62 12.00 26.46
N LEU A 166 6.54 11.65 25.77
CA LEU A 166 5.49 12.59 25.33
C LEU A 166 4.39 12.79 26.38
N PRO A 167 3.71 13.95 26.36
CA PRO A 167 2.46 14.12 27.10
C PRO A 167 1.34 13.25 26.50
N LYS A 168 0.37 12.86 27.32
CA LYS A 168 -0.74 11.98 26.90
C LYS A 168 -1.53 12.53 25.70
N THR A 169 -1.61 13.85 25.54
CA THR A 169 -2.31 14.52 24.44
C THR A 169 -1.68 14.28 23.07
N GLU A 170 -0.37 14.02 23.01
CA GLU A 170 0.37 13.78 21.77
C GLU A 170 0.52 12.29 21.45
N MET A 171 0.21 11.40 22.41
CA MET A 171 0.38 9.95 22.24
C MET A 171 -0.51 9.37 21.13
N THR A 172 -1.73 9.93 20.94
CA THR A 172 -2.67 9.42 19.91
C THR A 172 -2.07 9.50 18.52
N GLN A 173 -1.42 10.63 18.18
CA GLN A 173 -0.78 10.78 16.85
C GLN A 173 0.37 9.79 16.65
N VAL A 174 1.16 9.56 17.69
CA VAL A 174 2.26 8.59 17.65
C VAL A 174 1.73 7.16 17.51
N ASN A 175 0.65 6.83 18.23
CA ASN A 175 -0.01 5.53 18.13
C ASN A 175 -0.49 5.25 16.72
N ASP A 176 -1.16 6.22 16.07
CA ASP A 176 -1.65 6.08 14.70
C ASP A 176 -0.48 5.93 13.70
N VAL A 177 0.62 6.66 13.90
CA VAL A 177 1.82 6.49 13.04
C VAL A 177 2.44 5.11 13.21
N ILE A 178 2.61 4.61 14.45
CA ILE A 178 3.11 3.25 14.70
C ILE A 178 2.23 2.22 13.99
N TRP A 179 0.92 2.37 14.13
CA TRP A 179 -0.06 1.50 13.53
C TRP A 179 0.05 1.47 12.01
N GLN A 180 0.08 2.65 11.36
CA GLN A 180 0.23 2.80 9.91
C GLN A 180 1.53 2.17 9.37
N VAL A 181 2.62 2.25 10.13
CA VAL A 181 3.90 1.64 9.74
C VAL A 181 3.87 0.11 9.85
N LEU A 182 3.14 -0.43 10.83
CA LEU A 182 3.04 -1.88 11.05
C LEU A 182 2.02 -2.56 10.12
N GLN A 183 1.00 -1.84 9.66
CA GLN A 183 -0.07 -2.39 8.82
C GLN A 183 0.39 -3.09 7.53
N PRO A 184 1.31 -2.55 6.73
CA PRO A 184 1.76 -3.19 5.50
C PRO A 184 2.68 -4.40 5.72
N LEU A 185 3.20 -4.61 6.94
CA LEU A 185 4.14 -5.70 7.23
C LEU A 185 3.43 -7.06 7.26
N HIS A 186 4.09 -8.10 6.78
CA HIS A 186 3.58 -9.47 6.83
C HIS A 186 3.49 -10.00 8.27
N GLU A 187 2.49 -10.84 8.54
CA GLU A 187 2.29 -11.46 9.86
C GLU A 187 3.53 -12.22 10.36
N GLU A 188 4.19 -12.97 9.49
CA GLU A 188 5.42 -13.70 9.83
C GLU A 188 6.58 -12.77 10.21
N THR A 189 6.70 -11.61 9.55
CA THR A 189 7.68 -10.59 9.92
C THR A 189 7.42 -10.07 11.34
N ILE A 190 6.16 -9.75 11.64
CA ILE A 190 5.76 -9.28 12.98
C ILE A 190 6.05 -10.34 14.04
N LYS A 191 5.71 -11.60 13.77
CA LYS A 191 5.93 -12.74 14.65
C LYS A 191 7.42 -12.96 14.96
N THR A 192 8.28 -12.83 13.95
CA THR A 192 9.74 -12.93 14.14
C THR A 192 10.22 -11.85 15.11
N PHE A 193 9.88 -10.59 14.91
CA PHE A 193 10.31 -9.50 15.79
C PHE A 193 9.65 -9.52 17.17
N MET A 194 8.49 -10.14 17.34
CA MET A 194 7.89 -10.38 18.67
C MET A 194 8.78 -11.25 19.55
N GLN A 195 9.46 -12.24 18.97
CA GLN A 195 10.36 -13.13 19.72
C GLN A 195 11.64 -12.43 20.17
N GLU A 196 12.07 -11.40 19.45
CA GLU A 196 13.30 -10.64 19.70
C GLU A 196 13.07 -9.38 20.55
N ALA A 197 11.83 -8.98 20.78
CA ALA A 197 11.49 -7.72 21.41
C ALA A 197 11.74 -7.73 22.92
N SER A 198 12.75 -6.99 23.37
CA SER A 198 13.07 -6.81 24.79
C SER A 198 12.35 -5.63 25.46
N ASN A 199 11.89 -4.65 24.67
CA ASN A 199 11.16 -3.48 25.18
C ASN A 199 9.65 -3.76 25.27
N PRO A 200 9.01 -3.61 26.46
CA PRO A 200 7.60 -3.95 26.64
C PRO A 200 6.65 -3.15 25.76
N THR A 201 6.89 -1.85 25.55
CA THR A 201 6.04 -1.00 24.71
C THR A 201 6.15 -1.41 23.24
N PHE A 202 7.36 -1.68 22.75
CA PHE A 202 7.57 -2.16 21.39
C PHE A 202 6.96 -3.55 21.19
N SER A 203 7.19 -4.48 22.14
CA SER A 203 6.59 -5.81 22.12
C SER A 203 5.06 -5.77 22.12
N GLY A 204 4.47 -4.88 22.91
CA GLY A 204 3.02 -4.70 22.96
C GLY A 204 2.44 -4.22 21.62
N TRP A 205 3.11 -3.33 20.91
CA TRP A 205 2.70 -2.91 19.56
C TRP A 205 2.72 -4.05 18.54
N LEU A 206 3.77 -4.88 18.58
CA LEU A 206 3.86 -6.05 17.71
C LEU A 206 2.75 -7.07 18.03
N GLN A 207 2.49 -7.33 19.32
CA GLN A 207 1.39 -8.21 19.76
C GLN A 207 0.03 -7.70 19.31
N LEU A 208 -0.25 -6.40 19.49
CA LEU A 208 -1.50 -5.78 19.04
C LEU A 208 -1.69 -5.94 17.53
N THR A 209 -0.62 -5.68 16.76
CA THR A 209 -0.66 -5.82 15.31
C THR A 209 -0.83 -7.26 14.88
N TYR A 210 -0.15 -8.20 15.55
CA TYR A 210 -0.33 -9.63 15.30
C TYR A 210 -1.78 -10.07 15.54
N ILE A 211 -2.38 -9.70 16.69
CA ILE A 211 -3.77 -10.00 17.00
C ILE A 211 -4.71 -9.46 15.93
N ALA A 212 -4.52 -8.20 15.54
CA ALA A 212 -5.36 -7.55 14.54
C ALA A 212 -5.27 -8.24 13.16
N LYS A 213 -4.08 -8.70 12.75
CA LYS A 213 -3.89 -9.40 11.47
C LYS A 213 -4.37 -10.85 11.51
N HIS A 214 -4.00 -11.57 12.54
CA HIS A 214 -4.29 -12.99 12.68
C HIS A 214 -5.79 -13.28 12.80
N TYR A 215 -6.50 -12.43 13.55
CA TYR A 215 -7.95 -12.55 13.76
C TYR A 215 -8.77 -11.61 12.87
N ALA A 216 -8.17 -11.00 11.84
CA ALA A 216 -8.87 -10.09 10.95
C ALA A 216 -10.12 -10.70 10.30
N VAL A 217 -10.08 -11.99 9.98
CA VAL A 217 -11.20 -12.73 9.36
C VAL A 217 -12.24 -13.24 10.36
N GLU A 218 -11.98 -13.12 11.67
CA GLU A 218 -12.83 -13.63 12.74
C GLU A 218 -13.17 -12.52 13.77
N PRO A 219 -14.11 -11.62 13.48
CA PRO A 219 -14.39 -10.45 14.31
C PRO A 219 -14.63 -10.77 15.79
N THR A 220 -15.31 -11.88 16.08
CA THR A 220 -15.59 -12.31 17.47
C THR A 220 -14.29 -12.67 18.21
N GLN A 221 -13.37 -13.34 17.54
CA GLN A 221 -12.06 -13.68 18.10
C GLN A 221 -11.20 -12.44 18.25
N LEU A 222 -11.23 -11.54 17.25
CA LEU A 222 -10.53 -10.26 17.32
C LEU A 222 -10.93 -9.48 18.57
N VAL A 223 -12.22 -9.27 18.80
CA VAL A 223 -12.74 -8.57 19.98
C VAL A 223 -12.29 -9.25 21.28
N LYS A 224 -12.37 -10.57 21.34
CA LYS A 224 -11.94 -11.37 22.49
C LYS A 224 -10.46 -11.16 22.81
N TYR A 225 -9.58 -11.45 21.84
CA TYR A 225 -8.11 -11.38 22.05
C TYR A 225 -7.62 -9.96 22.24
N LEU A 226 -8.25 -8.97 21.60
CA LEU A 226 -7.95 -7.56 21.83
C LEU A 226 -8.31 -7.15 23.27
N GLY A 227 -9.48 -7.57 23.76
CA GLY A 227 -9.87 -7.32 25.14
C GLY A 227 -8.96 -8.03 26.17
N GLU A 228 -8.49 -9.23 25.87
CA GLU A 228 -7.49 -9.94 26.67
C GLU A 228 -6.14 -9.21 26.67
N TRP A 229 -5.69 -8.75 25.51
CA TRP A 229 -4.45 -7.99 25.39
C TRP A 229 -4.51 -6.67 26.15
N GLN A 230 -5.61 -5.90 26.06
CA GLN A 230 -5.80 -4.65 26.83
C GLN A 230 -5.74 -4.90 28.34
N ARG A 231 -6.38 -5.97 28.84
CA ARG A 231 -6.31 -6.34 30.26
C ARG A 231 -4.91 -6.71 30.73
N ASN A 232 -4.14 -7.37 29.86
CA ASN A 232 -2.78 -7.80 30.16
C ASN A 232 -1.73 -6.67 30.02
N ASN A 233 -2.09 -5.58 29.30
CA ASN A 233 -1.19 -4.44 29.02
C ASN A 233 -1.84 -3.09 29.37
N PRO A 234 -2.37 -2.88 30.60
CA PRO A 234 -3.20 -1.71 30.93
C PRO A 234 -2.47 -0.37 30.80
N GLU A 235 -1.16 -0.35 30.98
CA GLU A 235 -0.32 0.85 30.88
C GLU A 235 0.23 1.10 29.46
N HIS A 236 -0.02 0.18 28.54
CA HIS A 236 0.50 0.32 27.18
C HIS A 236 -0.22 1.46 26.42
N PRO A 237 0.51 2.33 25.68
CA PRO A 237 -0.11 3.45 24.95
C PRO A 237 -1.27 3.03 24.05
N GLY A 238 -1.12 1.92 23.32
CA GLY A 238 -2.17 1.35 22.47
C GLY A 238 -3.35 0.74 23.23
N ALA A 239 -3.19 0.39 24.51
CA ALA A 239 -4.30 -0.08 25.35
C ALA A 239 -5.07 1.08 25.99
N LEU A 240 -4.36 2.15 26.35
CA LEU A 240 -4.96 3.39 26.87
C LEU A 240 -5.79 4.11 25.80
N LYS A 241 -5.29 4.11 24.56
CA LYS A 241 -5.97 4.65 23.39
C LYS A 241 -5.65 3.77 22.18
N LEU A 242 -6.63 3.01 21.70
CA LEU A 242 -6.47 2.20 20.49
C LEU A 242 -6.17 3.09 19.27
N PRO A 243 -5.45 2.57 18.27
CA PRO A 243 -5.37 3.20 16.96
C PRO A 243 -6.77 3.47 16.40
N SER A 244 -6.91 4.61 15.72
CA SER A 244 -8.23 5.12 15.28
C SER A 244 -8.97 4.10 14.41
N ASP A 245 -8.26 3.44 13.49
CA ASP A 245 -8.84 2.43 12.61
C ASP A 245 -9.35 1.20 13.39
N LEU A 246 -8.59 0.76 14.38
CA LEU A 246 -8.96 -0.39 15.21
C LEU A 246 -10.14 -0.07 16.15
N GLU A 247 -10.19 1.15 16.68
CA GLU A 247 -11.31 1.63 17.47
C GLU A 247 -12.59 1.72 16.62
N GLN A 248 -12.49 2.21 15.38
CA GLN A 248 -13.61 2.25 14.44
C GLN A 248 -14.08 0.83 14.07
N ALA A 249 -13.17 -0.10 13.83
CA ALA A 249 -13.49 -1.49 13.51
C ALA A 249 -14.27 -2.18 14.63
N LEU A 250 -13.89 -1.96 15.90
CA LEU A 250 -14.60 -2.51 17.06
C LEU A 250 -16.01 -1.92 17.24
N ASN A 251 -16.21 -0.66 16.84
CA ASN A 251 -17.49 0.04 16.92
C ASN A 251 -18.36 -0.18 15.66
N ALA A 252 -17.79 -0.66 14.56
CA ALA A 252 -18.52 -0.91 13.33
C ALA A 252 -19.50 -2.07 13.52
N LYS A 253 -20.79 -1.78 13.39
CA LYS A 253 -21.83 -2.81 13.45
C LYS A 253 -21.95 -3.47 12.08
N PRO A 254 -21.88 -4.83 12.00
CA PRO A 254 -22.16 -5.54 10.76
C PRO A 254 -23.55 -5.18 10.21
N PHE A 255 -23.67 -5.09 8.90
CA PHE A 255 -24.99 -5.07 8.28
C PHE A 255 -25.68 -6.38 8.58
N LYS A 256 -26.94 -6.31 8.97
CA LYS A 256 -27.80 -7.50 9.25
C LYS A 256 -29.13 -7.33 8.51
N PRO A 257 -29.10 -7.36 7.16
CA PRO A 257 -30.30 -7.15 6.37
C PRO A 257 -31.27 -8.33 6.55
N GLN A 258 -32.56 -8.00 6.44
CA GLN A 258 -33.63 -8.98 6.37
C GLN A 258 -34.11 -9.18 4.92
N ASN A 259 -34.01 -8.13 4.09
CA ASN A 259 -34.43 -8.13 2.70
C ASN A 259 -33.29 -7.61 1.82
N ILE A 260 -32.67 -8.50 1.05
CA ILE A 260 -31.60 -8.13 0.12
C ILE A 260 -32.17 -8.11 -1.29
N ALA A 261 -32.10 -6.95 -1.95
CA ALA A 261 -32.42 -6.84 -3.38
C ALA A 261 -31.15 -7.09 -4.22
N ILE A 262 -31.27 -7.94 -5.24
CA ILE A 262 -30.21 -8.28 -6.18
C ILE A 262 -30.60 -7.75 -7.55
N LEU A 263 -29.91 -6.69 -8.00
CA LEU A 263 -30.18 -5.99 -9.27
C LEU A 263 -29.24 -6.54 -10.34
N LEU A 264 -29.77 -7.37 -11.24
CA LEU A 264 -29.01 -8.01 -12.31
C LEU A 264 -29.79 -7.97 -13.64
N PRO A 265 -29.13 -7.94 -14.80
CA PRO A 265 -29.79 -8.10 -16.10
C PRO A 265 -30.17 -9.58 -16.30
N LEU A 266 -31.33 -9.98 -15.74
CA LEU A 266 -31.79 -11.37 -15.73
C LEU A 266 -32.39 -11.82 -17.05
N SER A 267 -32.78 -10.89 -17.94
CA SER A 267 -33.28 -11.14 -19.28
C SER A 267 -32.48 -10.36 -20.34
N GLY A 268 -32.75 -10.62 -21.62
CA GLY A 268 -32.08 -9.95 -22.71
C GLY A 268 -30.63 -10.41 -22.98
N PRO A 269 -29.86 -9.62 -23.77
CA PRO A 269 -28.55 -10.04 -24.28
C PRO A 269 -27.47 -10.23 -23.18
N ARG A 270 -27.66 -9.63 -22.02
CA ARG A 270 -26.71 -9.67 -20.90
C ARG A 270 -27.02 -10.74 -19.84
N ALA A 271 -28.12 -11.48 -19.98
CA ALA A 271 -28.53 -12.52 -19.06
C ALA A 271 -27.46 -13.61 -18.87
N SER A 272 -26.73 -13.97 -19.92
CA SER A 272 -25.64 -14.97 -19.86
C SER A 272 -24.44 -14.54 -18.99
N VAL A 273 -24.24 -13.25 -18.74
CA VAL A 273 -23.23 -12.71 -17.84
C VAL A 273 -23.74 -12.68 -16.39
N ALA A 274 -25.04 -12.38 -16.23
CA ALA A 274 -25.67 -12.31 -14.89
C ALA A 274 -25.93 -13.67 -14.28
N GLU A 275 -26.19 -14.71 -15.10
CA GLU A 275 -26.55 -16.06 -14.62
C GLU A 275 -25.49 -16.69 -13.71
N PRO A 276 -24.17 -16.70 -14.03
CA PRO A 276 -23.17 -17.23 -13.12
C PRO A 276 -23.14 -16.49 -11.78
N ILE A 277 -23.30 -15.16 -11.79
CA ILE A 277 -23.35 -14.35 -10.55
C ILE A 277 -24.57 -14.76 -9.71
N ARG A 278 -25.73 -14.88 -10.34
CA ARG A 278 -26.96 -15.33 -9.69
C ARG A 278 -26.79 -16.70 -9.05
N MET A 279 -26.16 -17.65 -9.74
CA MET A 279 -25.88 -18.99 -9.21
C MET A 279 -24.88 -18.95 -8.04
N GLY A 280 -23.85 -18.11 -8.10
CA GLY A 280 -22.91 -17.88 -6.99
C GLY A 280 -23.60 -17.33 -5.75
N ILE A 281 -24.45 -16.30 -5.92
CA ILE A 281 -25.25 -15.75 -4.81
C ILE A 281 -26.16 -16.82 -4.20
N MET A 282 -26.84 -17.61 -5.02
CA MET A 282 -27.69 -18.70 -4.53
C MET A 282 -26.91 -19.78 -3.80
N ALA A 283 -25.72 -20.13 -4.28
CA ALA A 283 -24.85 -21.10 -3.61
C ALA A 283 -24.37 -20.60 -2.23
N SER A 284 -23.96 -19.33 -2.14
CA SER A 284 -23.62 -18.69 -0.85
C SER A 284 -24.82 -18.69 0.10
N TYR A 285 -26.00 -18.32 -0.41
CA TYR A 285 -27.24 -18.32 0.39
C TYR A 285 -27.57 -19.70 0.98
N MET A 286 -27.43 -20.75 0.19
CA MET A 286 -27.71 -22.13 0.63
C MET A 286 -26.67 -22.66 1.64
N ASN A 287 -25.46 -22.12 1.62
CA ASN A 287 -24.35 -22.61 2.42
C ASN A 287 -24.29 -22.00 3.82
N GLU A 288 -24.48 -20.70 3.95
CA GLU A 288 -24.12 -20.00 5.20
C GLU A 288 -25.15 -18.96 5.70
N PHE A 289 -26.18 -18.62 4.90
CA PHE A 289 -27.08 -17.55 5.29
C PHE A 289 -28.18 -17.98 6.26
N ASP A 290 -28.49 -17.11 7.24
CA ASP A 290 -29.63 -17.30 8.15
C ASP A 290 -30.93 -17.40 7.34
N SER A 291 -31.73 -18.44 7.58
CA SER A 291 -33.03 -18.72 6.93
C SER A 291 -34.06 -17.58 7.05
N LYS A 292 -33.78 -16.55 7.83
CA LYS A 292 -34.63 -15.35 7.99
C LYS A 292 -34.40 -14.27 6.93
N VAL A 293 -33.32 -14.36 6.15
CA VAL A 293 -33.02 -13.37 5.09
C VAL A 293 -33.77 -13.73 3.84
N THR A 294 -34.44 -12.75 3.21
CA THR A 294 -35.14 -12.91 1.95
C THR A 294 -34.34 -12.28 0.82
N LEU A 295 -34.09 -13.03 -0.25
CA LEU A 295 -33.44 -12.53 -1.47
C LEU A 295 -34.49 -12.16 -2.53
N HIS A 296 -34.41 -10.95 -3.08
CA HIS A 296 -35.26 -10.44 -4.14
C HIS A 296 -34.45 -10.23 -5.41
N PHE A 297 -34.48 -11.17 -6.34
CA PHE A 297 -33.87 -10.98 -7.65
C PHE A 297 -34.75 -10.07 -8.52
N ILE A 298 -34.20 -8.98 -9.02
CA ILE A 298 -34.90 -7.95 -9.80
C ILE A 298 -34.14 -7.74 -11.11
N ASP A 299 -34.88 -7.82 -12.23
CA ASP A 299 -34.32 -7.65 -13.56
C ASP A 299 -34.11 -6.16 -13.89
N THR A 300 -32.87 -5.81 -14.26
CA THR A 300 -32.52 -4.44 -14.64
C THR A 300 -32.79 -4.13 -16.13
N GLN A 301 -33.24 -5.10 -16.90
CA GLN A 301 -33.48 -4.93 -18.36
C GLN A 301 -34.47 -3.81 -18.67
N ALA A 302 -35.45 -3.55 -17.82
CA ALA A 302 -36.43 -2.48 -17.96
C ALA A 302 -35.93 -1.08 -17.52
N GLY A 303 -34.73 -0.99 -17.04
CA GLY A 303 -34.08 0.22 -16.53
C GLY A 303 -33.77 0.15 -15.02
N ILE A 304 -32.62 0.72 -14.64
CA ILE A 304 -32.10 0.62 -13.26
C ILE A 304 -32.96 1.42 -12.28
N GLU A 305 -33.51 2.55 -12.67
CA GLU A 305 -34.38 3.38 -11.81
C GLU A 305 -35.64 2.60 -11.38
N LEU A 306 -36.29 1.92 -12.35
CA LEU A 306 -37.46 1.08 -12.09
C LEU A 306 -37.10 -0.12 -11.19
N ALA A 307 -35.96 -0.78 -11.48
CA ALA A 307 -35.48 -1.92 -10.69
C ALA A 307 -35.16 -1.50 -9.24
N TYR A 308 -34.54 -0.34 -9.06
CA TYR A 308 -34.27 0.19 -7.73
C TYR A 308 -35.54 0.58 -6.97
N GLN A 309 -36.52 1.17 -7.65
CA GLN A 309 -37.83 1.45 -7.04
C GLN A 309 -38.54 0.15 -6.61
N GLN A 310 -38.49 -0.90 -7.41
CA GLN A 310 -39.03 -2.21 -7.03
C GLN A 310 -38.31 -2.80 -5.81
N ALA A 311 -36.99 -2.56 -5.67
CA ALA A 311 -36.24 -2.96 -4.47
C ALA A 311 -36.77 -2.24 -3.22
N LEU A 312 -37.01 -0.92 -3.33
CA LEU A 312 -37.59 -0.13 -2.24
C LEU A 312 -39.01 -0.62 -1.87
N ASP A 313 -39.85 -0.87 -2.86
CA ASP A 313 -41.24 -1.34 -2.66
C ASP A 313 -41.27 -2.72 -1.96
N LYS A 314 -40.24 -3.55 -2.16
CA LYS A 314 -40.06 -4.85 -1.47
C LYS A 314 -39.45 -4.70 -0.06
N GLY A 315 -39.17 -3.48 0.39
CA GLY A 315 -38.60 -3.20 1.70
C GLY A 315 -37.13 -3.64 1.81
N ALA A 316 -36.37 -3.57 0.70
CA ALA A 316 -34.96 -3.92 0.76
C ALA A 316 -34.21 -3.00 1.72
N ASP A 317 -33.39 -3.61 2.58
CA ASP A 317 -32.52 -2.95 3.55
C ASP A 317 -31.03 -3.13 3.21
N PHE A 318 -30.74 -3.85 2.12
CA PHE A 318 -29.44 -3.93 1.45
C PHE A 318 -29.64 -4.20 -0.05
N VAL A 319 -28.74 -3.66 -0.90
CA VAL A 319 -28.77 -3.86 -2.34
C VAL A 319 -27.45 -4.44 -2.83
N ILE A 320 -27.50 -5.51 -3.64
CA ILE A 320 -26.37 -6.06 -4.39
C ILE A 320 -26.59 -5.78 -5.88
N GLY A 321 -25.61 -5.20 -6.56
CA GLY A 321 -25.72 -4.73 -7.94
C GLY A 321 -25.94 -3.21 -8.02
N PRO A 322 -26.13 -2.67 -9.23
CA PRO A 322 -26.17 -3.37 -10.51
C PRO A 322 -24.80 -3.85 -11.02
N LEU A 323 -24.84 -4.62 -12.11
CA LEU A 323 -23.66 -5.22 -12.73
C LEU A 323 -23.06 -4.35 -13.84
N LEU A 324 -23.88 -3.68 -14.64
CA LEU A 324 -23.40 -2.98 -15.83
C LEU A 324 -22.89 -1.58 -15.49
N PRO A 325 -21.75 -1.12 -16.07
CA PRO A 325 -21.16 0.18 -15.74
C PRO A 325 -22.11 1.36 -15.89
N ASN A 326 -22.88 1.41 -16.98
CA ASN A 326 -23.88 2.47 -17.21
C ASN A 326 -25.00 2.49 -16.17
N GLU A 327 -25.43 1.31 -15.68
CA GLU A 327 -26.43 1.20 -14.61
C GLU A 327 -25.85 1.64 -13.27
N VAL A 328 -24.55 1.37 -13.01
CA VAL A 328 -23.83 1.86 -11.83
C VAL A 328 -23.80 3.38 -11.82
N GLU A 329 -23.39 4.02 -12.93
CA GLU A 329 -23.35 5.48 -13.06
C GLU A 329 -24.72 6.12 -12.84
N GLU A 330 -25.75 5.56 -13.47
CA GLU A 330 -27.12 6.06 -13.34
C GLU A 330 -27.63 5.94 -11.89
N LEU A 331 -27.41 4.79 -11.24
CA LEU A 331 -27.85 4.59 -9.86
C LEU A 331 -27.07 5.45 -8.86
N GLN A 332 -25.78 5.66 -9.09
CA GLN A 332 -24.99 6.62 -8.30
C GLN A 332 -25.57 8.04 -8.40
N ARG A 333 -25.93 8.49 -9.61
CA ARG A 333 -26.57 9.79 -9.84
C ARG A 333 -27.92 9.91 -9.12
N ILE A 334 -28.71 8.85 -9.12
CA ILE A 334 -29.99 8.79 -8.38
C ILE A 334 -29.74 8.91 -6.87
N ASN A 335 -28.75 8.20 -6.36
CA ASN A 335 -28.42 8.14 -4.93
C ASN A 335 -27.80 9.44 -4.39
N GLN A 336 -27.11 10.24 -5.21
CA GLN A 336 -26.55 11.53 -4.77
C GLN A 336 -27.61 12.50 -4.20
N ASN A 337 -28.88 12.35 -4.62
CA ASN A 337 -29.96 13.25 -4.25
C ASN A 337 -30.96 12.64 -3.23
N LYS A 338 -30.71 11.41 -2.73
CA LYS A 338 -31.62 10.70 -1.81
C LYS A 338 -30.96 10.49 -0.45
N GLN A 339 -31.73 10.73 0.62
CA GLN A 339 -31.33 10.42 2.01
C GLN A 339 -32.56 9.86 2.77
N PRO A 340 -32.42 8.83 3.60
CA PRO A 340 -31.22 8.00 3.84
C PRO A 340 -30.95 7.02 2.69
N LEU A 341 -29.68 6.67 2.48
CA LEU A 341 -29.29 5.68 1.49
C LEU A 341 -29.33 4.27 2.09
N ILE A 342 -29.85 3.34 1.30
CA ILE A 342 -29.72 1.90 1.63
C ILE A 342 -28.27 1.48 1.38
N PRO A 343 -27.63 0.72 2.29
CA PRO A 343 -26.32 0.14 2.04
C PRO A 343 -26.30 -0.68 0.76
N GLN A 344 -25.24 -0.52 -0.04
CA GLN A 344 -25.20 -1.06 -1.38
C GLN A 344 -23.82 -1.60 -1.76
N LEU A 345 -23.81 -2.76 -2.41
CA LEU A 345 -22.64 -3.37 -3.03
C LEU A 345 -22.83 -3.38 -4.55
N TYR A 346 -22.25 -2.41 -5.25
CA TYR A 346 -22.19 -2.39 -6.71
C TYR A 346 -21.28 -3.54 -7.20
N LEU A 347 -21.72 -4.24 -8.26
CA LEU A 347 -20.95 -5.33 -8.87
C LEU A 347 -20.05 -4.86 -10.02
N ASN A 348 -19.79 -3.58 -10.06
CA ASN A 348 -18.83 -2.94 -10.96
C ASN A 348 -18.35 -1.62 -10.38
N GLN A 349 -17.33 -1.05 -11.03
CA GLN A 349 -16.78 0.25 -10.68
C GLN A 349 -16.62 1.07 -11.95
N THR A 350 -16.99 2.34 -11.90
CA THR A 350 -16.76 3.34 -12.94
C THR A 350 -15.45 4.08 -12.71
N GLU A 351 -14.85 4.66 -13.75
CA GLU A 351 -13.59 5.39 -13.63
C GLU A 351 -13.73 6.67 -12.79
N GLN A 352 -14.90 7.29 -12.85
CA GLN A 352 -15.22 8.49 -12.09
C GLN A 352 -16.41 8.21 -11.18
N PHE A 353 -16.18 8.18 -9.87
CA PHE A 353 -17.25 8.05 -8.90
C PHE A 353 -16.95 8.90 -7.66
N THR A 354 -18.01 9.27 -6.94
CA THR A 354 -17.89 9.94 -5.65
C THR A 354 -18.07 8.89 -4.55
N ALA A 355 -17.12 8.80 -3.64
CA ALA A 355 -17.24 7.94 -2.47
C ALA A 355 -18.42 8.40 -1.60
N ILE A 356 -19.31 7.49 -1.26
CA ILE A 356 -20.49 7.72 -0.42
C ILE A 356 -20.49 6.67 0.68
N ASP A 357 -20.80 7.05 1.89
CA ASP A 357 -20.86 6.14 3.03
C ASP A 357 -21.84 4.99 2.78
N ASN A 358 -21.45 3.78 3.18
CA ASN A 358 -22.21 2.54 3.00
C ASN A 358 -22.44 2.14 1.53
N GLN A 359 -21.66 2.67 0.61
CA GLN A 359 -21.62 2.22 -0.79
C GLN A 359 -20.27 1.59 -1.11
N PHE A 360 -20.29 0.39 -1.65
CA PHE A 360 -19.13 -0.44 -1.91
C PHE A 360 -19.10 -0.85 -3.38
N TYR A 361 -17.90 -1.05 -3.92
CA TYR A 361 -17.68 -1.33 -5.34
C TYR A 361 -16.83 -2.58 -5.48
N PHE A 362 -17.44 -3.65 -5.95
CA PHE A 362 -16.79 -4.94 -6.18
C PHE A 362 -16.75 -5.26 -7.66
N SER A 363 -15.58 -5.39 -8.25
CA SER A 363 -15.42 -5.69 -9.68
C SER A 363 -14.31 -6.70 -9.94
N LEU A 364 -14.45 -7.46 -11.03
CA LEU A 364 -13.37 -8.30 -11.57
C LEU A 364 -12.50 -7.46 -12.53
N SER A 365 -11.95 -6.35 -12.01
CA SER A 365 -11.21 -5.38 -12.81
C SER A 365 -9.88 -5.93 -13.33
N PRO A 366 -9.66 -5.98 -14.66
CA PRO A 366 -8.34 -6.29 -15.23
C PRO A 366 -7.26 -5.28 -14.81
N ALA A 367 -7.64 -4.02 -14.59
CA ALA A 367 -6.72 -2.98 -14.12
C ALA A 367 -6.20 -3.29 -12.70
N GLN A 368 -7.07 -3.70 -11.78
CA GLN A 368 -6.65 -4.13 -10.44
C GLN A 368 -5.74 -5.36 -10.50
N GLU A 369 -6.04 -6.33 -11.37
CA GLU A 369 -5.20 -7.51 -11.58
C GLU A 369 -3.78 -7.12 -12.04
N ALA A 370 -3.66 -6.19 -12.98
CA ALA A 370 -2.36 -5.72 -13.46
C ALA A 370 -1.59 -4.94 -12.37
N SER A 371 -2.28 -4.14 -11.56
CA SER A 371 -1.68 -3.47 -10.41
C SER A 371 -1.19 -4.47 -9.34
N ASP A 372 -1.96 -5.54 -9.08
CA ASP A 372 -1.54 -6.62 -8.17
C ASP A 372 -0.34 -7.40 -8.74
N ALA A 373 -0.31 -7.63 -10.05
CA ALA A 373 0.84 -8.24 -10.74
C ALA A 373 2.11 -7.40 -10.59
N ALA A 374 2.03 -6.07 -10.72
CA ALA A 374 3.19 -5.19 -10.49
C ALA A 374 3.73 -5.32 -9.05
N LYS A 375 2.84 -5.36 -8.05
CA LYS A 375 3.22 -5.58 -6.64
C LYS A 375 3.91 -6.94 -6.44
N LYS A 376 3.41 -7.98 -7.11
CA LYS A 376 3.99 -9.34 -7.05
C LYS A 376 5.38 -9.37 -7.67
N LEU A 377 5.57 -8.86 -8.89
CA LEU A 377 6.86 -8.83 -9.55
C LEU A 377 7.90 -8.06 -8.72
N PHE A 378 7.50 -6.91 -8.17
CA PHE A 378 8.36 -6.14 -7.27
C PHE A 378 8.76 -6.92 -6.01
N ALA A 379 7.80 -7.63 -5.39
CA ALA A 379 8.06 -8.49 -4.23
C ALA A 379 8.97 -9.70 -4.56
N ASP A 380 8.93 -10.19 -5.80
CA ASP A 380 9.81 -11.26 -6.31
C ASP A 380 11.23 -10.75 -6.62
N GLY A 381 11.50 -9.46 -6.47
CA GLY A 381 12.82 -8.86 -6.68
C GLY A 381 13.10 -8.50 -8.15
N VAL A 382 12.06 -8.39 -8.98
CA VAL A 382 12.19 -7.93 -10.38
C VAL A 382 12.58 -6.47 -10.39
N GLU A 383 13.56 -6.11 -11.21
CA GLU A 383 14.05 -4.72 -11.35
C GLU A 383 13.68 -4.11 -12.71
N LEU A 384 13.73 -4.89 -13.80
CA LEU A 384 13.49 -4.44 -15.17
C LEU A 384 12.45 -5.32 -15.91
N PRO A 385 11.16 -5.18 -15.55
CA PRO A 385 10.10 -5.94 -16.22
C PRO A 385 9.82 -5.42 -17.63
N LEU A 386 9.61 -6.37 -18.55
CA LEU A 386 9.12 -6.13 -19.90
C LEU A 386 7.65 -6.56 -20.00
N LEU A 387 6.79 -5.72 -20.57
CA LEU A 387 5.39 -6.04 -20.81
C LEU A 387 5.16 -6.38 -22.29
N LEU A 388 4.58 -7.56 -22.54
CA LEU A 388 4.06 -7.97 -23.85
C LEU A 388 2.54 -8.02 -23.78
N VAL A 389 1.87 -7.09 -24.45
CA VAL A 389 0.46 -6.78 -24.21
C VAL A 389 -0.33 -6.87 -25.51
N SER A 390 -1.49 -7.56 -25.49
CA SER A 390 -2.41 -7.56 -26.62
C SER A 390 -2.88 -6.13 -26.92
N ASN A 391 -2.90 -5.75 -28.20
CA ASN A 391 -3.26 -4.41 -28.67
C ASN A 391 -4.80 -4.21 -28.67
N ASP A 392 -5.46 -4.49 -27.53
CA ASP A 392 -6.87 -4.25 -27.31
C ASP A 392 -7.08 -3.25 -26.16
N ALA A 393 -8.30 -2.76 -26.00
CA ALA A 393 -8.64 -1.76 -24.98
C ALA A 393 -8.35 -2.26 -23.55
N ILE A 394 -8.55 -3.55 -23.27
CA ILE A 394 -8.29 -4.15 -21.96
C ILE A 394 -6.79 -4.25 -21.73
N GLY A 395 -6.02 -4.72 -22.73
CA GLY A 395 -4.58 -4.82 -22.64
C GLY A 395 -3.92 -3.47 -22.36
N LYS A 396 -4.33 -2.41 -23.09
CA LYS A 396 -3.82 -1.04 -22.86
C LYS A 396 -4.09 -0.56 -21.44
N ARG A 397 -5.32 -0.75 -20.93
CA ARG A 397 -5.67 -0.39 -19.55
C ARG A 397 -4.86 -1.19 -18.52
N MET A 398 -4.63 -2.47 -18.77
CA MET A 398 -3.79 -3.29 -17.88
C MET A 398 -2.33 -2.82 -17.87
N ALA A 399 -1.75 -2.50 -19.03
CA ALA A 399 -0.39 -1.98 -19.12
C ALA A 399 -0.23 -0.64 -18.38
N GLU A 400 -1.22 0.24 -18.53
CA GLU A 400 -1.25 1.53 -17.84
C GLU A 400 -1.34 1.37 -16.32
N SER A 401 -2.24 0.51 -15.83
CA SER A 401 -2.40 0.23 -14.40
C SER A 401 -1.18 -0.47 -13.80
N PHE A 402 -0.54 -1.38 -14.56
CA PHE A 402 0.73 -1.99 -14.16
C PHE A 402 1.80 -0.90 -13.98
N ASN A 403 1.98 -0.03 -14.98
CA ASN A 403 2.99 1.02 -14.94
C ASN A 403 2.76 2.04 -13.83
N GLN A 404 1.51 2.43 -13.56
CA GLN A 404 1.18 3.30 -12.44
C GLN A 404 1.57 2.68 -11.09
N ALA A 405 1.25 1.40 -10.89
CA ALA A 405 1.63 0.67 -9.68
C ALA A 405 3.16 0.47 -9.61
N TRP A 406 3.79 0.08 -10.72
CA TRP A 406 5.24 -0.13 -10.79
C TRP A 406 6.02 1.14 -10.47
N GLN A 407 5.63 2.28 -11.05
CA GLN A 407 6.27 3.57 -10.81
C GLN A 407 6.18 4.00 -9.34
N SER A 408 5.09 3.65 -8.65
CA SER A 408 4.95 3.95 -7.22
C SER A 408 5.86 3.10 -6.32
N LEU A 409 6.33 1.95 -6.80
CA LEU A 409 7.15 0.98 -6.07
C LEU A 409 8.66 1.15 -6.37
N SER A 410 9.02 1.36 -7.64
CA SER A 410 10.40 1.33 -8.14
C SER A 410 10.92 2.68 -8.64
N GLU A 411 10.09 3.72 -8.68
CA GLU A 411 10.38 5.05 -9.25
C GLU A 411 10.71 5.02 -10.77
N SER A 412 10.52 3.87 -11.44
CA SER A 412 10.74 3.64 -12.87
C SER A 412 9.46 3.19 -13.57
N THR A 413 9.47 3.14 -14.91
CA THR A 413 8.37 2.59 -15.71
C THR A 413 8.84 1.34 -16.43
N ALA A 414 7.98 0.32 -16.52
CA ALA A 414 8.24 -0.87 -17.31
C ALA A 414 8.12 -0.58 -18.82
N GLU A 415 8.96 -1.23 -19.61
CA GLU A 415 8.89 -1.16 -21.07
C GLU A 415 7.68 -1.95 -21.57
N VAL A 416 6.88 -1.36 -22.48
CA VAL A 416 5.64 -1.98 -22.99
C VAL A 416 5.70 -2.13 -24.51
N HIS A 417 5.45 -3.35 -24.98
CA HIS A 417 5.27 -3.65 -26.40
C HIS A 417 3.87 -4.21 -26.65
N TYR A 418 3.15 -3.59 -27.57
CA TYR A 418 1.82 -4.04 -27.98
C TYR A 418 1.91 -4.95 -29.19
N PHE A 419 1.20 -6.06 -29.17
CA PHE A 419 1.14 -6.99 -30.29
C PHE A 419 -0.29 -7.26 -30.78
N ASP A 420 -0.41 -7.48 -32.07
CA ASP A 420 -1.58 -8.04 -32.70
C ASP A 420 -1.35 -9.54 -32.98
N PRO A 421 -2.41 -10.38 -32.99
CA PRO A 421 -2.28 -11.81 -33.28
C PRO A 421 -1.64 -12.11 -34.64
N GLY A 422 -0.96 -13.25 -34.76
CA GLY A 422 -0.32 -13.73 -36.00
C GLY A 422 1.10 -13.22 -36.18
N ASP A 423 1.49 -12.91 -37.43
CA ASP A 423 2.89 -12.57 -37.78
C ASP A 423 3.40 -11.32 -37.07
N GLN A 424 2.55 -10.38 -36.75
CA GLN A 424 2.92 -9.18 -36.01
C GLN A 424 3.40 -9.52 -34.59
N MET A 425 2.78 -10.49 -33.92
CA MET A 425 3.21 -10.96 -32.61
C MET A 425 4.69 -11.41 -32.63
N LYS A 426 5.09 -12.19 -33.65
CA LYS A 426 6.49 -12.62 -33.82
C LYS A 426 7.44 -11.44 -33.97
N LEU A 427 7.04 -10.45 -34.78
CA LEU A 427 7.85 -9.25 -35.03
C LEU A 427 8.00 -8.41 -33.78
N THR A 428 6.94 -8.25 -33.00
CA THR A 428 6.95 -7.55 -31.72
C THR A 428 7.86 -8.23 -30.72
N VAL A 429 7.80 -9.56 -30.59
CA VAL A 429 8.72 -10.33 -29.71
C VAL A 429 10.18 -10.15 -30.13
N GLN A 430 10.48 -10.20 -31.41
CA GLN A 430 11.85 -9.99 -31.91
C GLN A 430 12.37 -8.57 -31.64
N GLU A 431 11.51 -7.60 -31.72
CA GLU A 431 11.84 -6.20 -31.39
C GLU A 431 12.06 -6.01 -29.89
N ALA A 432 11.12 -6.45 -29.06
CA ALA A 432 11.18 -6.37 -27.60
C ALA A 432 12.43 -7.07 -27.03
N LEU A 433 12.80 -8.22 -27.59
CA LEU A 433 14.02 -8.94 -27.20
C LEU A 433 15.29 -8.44 -27.87
N GLY A 434 15.24 -7.41 -28.75
CA GLY A 434 16.39 -6.85 -29.42
C GLY A 434 17.03 -7.78 -30.48
N VAL A 435 16.34 -8.86 -30.87
CA VAL A 435 16.82 -9.87 -31.81
C VAL A 435 17.05 -9.27 -33.20
N LYS A 436 16.14 -8.44 -33.70
CA LYS A 436 16.28 -7.73 -34.98
C LYS A 436 17.57 -6.91 -35.05
N ASN A 437 17.88 -6.16 -33.99
CA ASN A 437 19.09 -5.37 -33.91
C ASN A 437 20.36 -6.25 -33.87
N SER A 438 20.29 -7.38 -33.19
CA SER A 438 21.39 -8.36 -33.16
C SER A 438 21.63 -8.97 -34.54
N GLN A 439 20.58 -9.41 -35.23
CA GLN A 439 20.66 -9.95 -36.59
C GLN A 439 21.19 -8.91 -37.59
N ALA A 440 20.75 -7.65 -37.52
CA ALA A 440 21.24 -6.56 -38.35
C ALA A 440 22.75 -6.31 -38.13
N ARG A 441 23.22 -6.34 -36.88
CA ARG A 441 24.66 -6.24 -36.56
C ARG A 441 25.45 -7.41 -37.13
N ILE A 442 24.93 -8.63 -37.01
CA ILE A 442 25.58 -9.83 -37.58
C ILE A 442 25.65 -9.74 -39.10
N ALA A 443 24.58 -9.34 -39.79
CA ALA A 443 24.55 -9.15 -41.22
C ALA A 443 25.62 -8.14 -41.67
N ARG A 444 25.71 -6.98 -40.99
CA ARG A 444 26.73 -5.98 -41.27
C ARG A 444 28.17 -6.48 -41.03
N MET A 445 28.38 -7.29 -39.99
CA MET A 445 29.66 -7.88 -39.68
C MET A 445 30.06 -8.90 -40.76
N LYS A 446 29.11 -9.72 -41.26
CA LYS A 446 29.36 -10.65 -42.37
C LYS A 446 29.69 -9.93 -43.67
N GLU A 447 29.06 -8.78 -43.92
CA GLU A 447 29.38 -7.93 -45.08
C GLU A 447 30.81 -7.39 -45.01
N LEU A 448 31.26 -6.98 -43.81
CA LEU A 448 32.58 -6.39 -43.60
C LEU A 448 33.72 -7.42 -43.51
N LEU A 449 33.47 -8.58 -42.90
CA LEU A 449 34.49 -9.58 -42.56
C LEU A 449 34.41 -10.86 -43.43
N GLY A 450 33.41 -10.93 -44.30
CA GLY A 450 33.16 -12.07 -45.17
C GLY A 450 32.18 -13.11 -44.62
N SER A 451 31.62 -13.93 -45.50
CA SER A 451 30.53 -14.87 -45.23
C SER A 451 30.90 -16.06 -44.32
N LYS A 452 32.19 -16.25 -44.00
CA LYS A 452 32.67 -17.33 -43.13
C LYS A 452 32.48 -17.05 -41.62
N LEU A 453 31.99 -15.82 -41.26
CA LEU A 453 31.70 -15.48 -39.86
C LEU A 453 30.51 -16.31 -39.39
N GLU A 454 30.73 -17.21 -38.45
CA GLU A 454 29.69 -17.89 -37.70
C GLU A 454 29.31 -17.04 -36.49
N ALA A 455 28.06 -16.64 -36.38
CA ALA A 455 27.56 -15.88 -35.28
C ALA A 455 26.06 -16.11 -35.11
N ASP A 456 25.63 -16.37 -33.88
CA ASP A 456 24.26 -16.48 -33.50
C ASP A 456 23.74 -15.15 -32.94
N PHE A 457 22.45 -14.90 -33.09
CA PHE A 457 21.82 -13.71 -32.50
C PHE A 457 21.88 -13.78 -30.98
N ARG A 458 21.89 -12.62 -30.37
CA ARG A 458 21.74 -12.48 -28.91
C ARG A 458 20.45 -11.71 -28.58
N SER A 459 19.68 -12.26 -27.69
CA SER A 459 18.58 -11.53 -27.03
C SER A 459 19.12 -10.55 -25.97
N ARG A 460 18.31 -9.62 -25.56
CA ARG A 460 18.58 -8.72 -24.41
C ARG A 460 18.85 -9.55 -23.15
N GLN A 461 19.72 -9.04 -22.31
CA GLN A 461 20.10 -9.65 -21.02
C GLN A 461 19.80 -8.73 -19.83
N ASP A 462 19.28 -7.53 -20.09
CA ASP A 462 18.90 -6.54 -19.09
C ASP A 462 17.50 -6.78 -18.52
N ILE A 463 16.68 -7.61 -19.17
CA ILE A 463 15.32 -7.95 -18.75
C ILE A 463 15.37 -9.13 -17.79
N ASP A 464 14.74 -9.01 -16.62
CA ASP A 464 14.69 -10.07 -15.60
C ASP A 464 13.31 -10.73 -15.47
N ALA A 465 12.24 -10.08 -15.98
CA ALA A 465 10.91 -10.67 -16.06
C ALA A 465 10.12 -10.19 -17.27
N ILE A 466 9.22 -11.04 -17.77
CA ILE A 466 8.23 -10.66 -18.80
C ILE A 466 6.84 -10.90 -18.27
N TYR A 467 6.02 -9.83 -18.26
CA TYR A 467 4.59 -9.93 -17.97
C TYR A 467 3.77 -9.92 -19.26
N MET A 468 3.10 -11.04 -19.54
CA MET A 468 2.30 -11.26 -20.74
C MET A 468 0.83 -10.99 -20.46
N VAL A 469 0.25 -10.02 -21.13
CA VAL A 469 -1.19 -9.76 -21.12
C VAL A 469 -1.80 -10.22 -22.43
N SER A 470 -2.28 -11.46 -22.44
CA SER A 470 -2.78 -12.14 -23.63
C SER A 470 -4.04 -12.94 -23.33
N GLN A 471 -4.87 -13.16 -24.34
CA GLN A 471 -5.93 -14.15 -24.27
C GLN A 471 -5.34 -15.56 -24.36
N SER A 472 -6.04 -16.55 -23.78
CA SER A 472 -5.58 -17.96 -23.73
C SER A 472 -5.21 -18.53 -25.11
N GLN A 473 -5.96 -18.16 -26.14
CA GLN A 473 -5.76 -18.60 -27.53
C GLN A 473 -4.40 -18.18 -28.11
N ASN A 474 -3.87 -17.05 -27.66
CA ASN A 474 -2.62 -16.45 -28.17
C ASN A 474 -1.43 -16.72 -27.24
N LEU A 475 -1.65 -17.13 -26.00
CA LEU A 475 -0.59 -17.24 -25.00
C LEU A 475 0.43 -18.33 -25.35
N THR A 476 -0.01 -19.51 -25.79
CA THR A 476 0.89 -20.61 -26.20
C THR A 476 1.76 -20.20 -27.38
N LEU A 477 1.19 -19.50 -28.37
CA LEU A 477 1.95 -18.99 -29.51
C LEU A 477 2.93 -17.88 -29.10
N LEU A 478 2.52 -16.96 -28.22
CA LEU A 478 3.40 -15.94 -27.68
C LEU A 478 4.59 -16.55 -26.94
N LYS A 479 4.32 -17.57 -26.12
CA LYS A 479 5.35 -18.33 -25.40
C LYS A 479 6.32 -19.05 -26.36
N ALA A 480 5.79 -19.67 -27.40
CA ALA A 480 6.62 -20.32 -28.42
C ALA A 480 7.52 -19.30 -29.13
N PHE A 481 7.02 -18.11 -29.47
CA PHE A 481 7.85 -17.05 -30.05
C PHE A 481 8.92 -16.55 -29.09
N LEU A 482 8.61 -16.46 -27.79
CA LEU A 482 9.63 -16.14 -26.79
C LEU A 482 10.73 -17.20 -26.74
N ASP A 483 10.38 -18.49 -26.68
CA ASP A 483 11.33 -19.59 -26.57
C ASP A 483 12.32 -19.64 -27.73
N VAL A 484 11.85 -19.39 -28.96
CA VAL A 484 12.73 -19.44 -30.15
C VAL A 484 13.54 -18.14 -30.35
N ASN A 485 13.21 -17.07 -29.64
CA ASN A 485 13.91 -15.78 -29.73
C ASN A 485 14.76 -15.46 -28.49
N PHE A 486 14.77 -16.31 -27.47
CA PHE A 486 15.78 -16.24 -26.42
C PHE A 486 17.10 -16.85 -26.96
N SER A 487 18.18 -16.15 -26.69
CA SER A 487 19.53 -16.69 -27.01
C SER A 487 19.83 -17.87 -26.09
N VAL A 488 20.47 -18.90 -26.64
CA VAL A 488 20.98 -20.06 -25.85
C VAL A 488 21.99 -19.65 -24.77
N PHE A 489 22.54 -18.44 -24.87
CA PHE A 489 23.51 -17.86 -23.93
C PHE A 489 22.88 -16.91 -22.93
N ALA A 490 21.55 -16.69 -23.01
CA ALA A 490 20.83 -15.81 -22.05
C ALA A 490 20.41 -16.60 -20.80
N GLU A 491 20.44 -15.95 -19.66
CA GLU A 491 19.84 -16.52 -18.47
C GLU A 491 18.32 -16.62 -18.62
N PRO A 492 17.67 -17.61 -17.96
CA PRO A 492 16.23 -17.77 -18.04
C PRO A 492 15.51 -16.56 -17.43
N VAL A 493 14.65 -15.91 -18.21
CA VAL A 493 13.80 -14.80 -17.78
C VAL A 493 12.51 -15.35 -17.17
N ALA A 494 12.07 -14.80 -16.04
CA ALA A 494 10.83 -15.19 -15.40
C ALA A 494 9.61 -14.75 -16.23
N LEU A 495 8.66 -15.67 -16.49
CA LEU A 495 7.49 -15.41 -17.31
C LEU A 495 6.23 -15.38 -16.44
N TYR A 496 5.51 -14.26 -16.50
CA TYR A 496 4.26 -14.04 -15.80
C TYR A 496 3.14 -13.77 -16.80
N THR A 497 1.92 -14.15 -16.45
CA THR A 497 0.73 -13.83 -17.25
C THR A 497 -0.47 -13.56 -16.38
N SER A 498 -1.43 -12.82 -16.93
CA SER A 498 -2.71 -12.55 -16.29
C SER A 498 -3.69 -13.73 -16.40
N SER A 499 -4.76 -13.69 -15.62
CA SER A 499 -5.86 -14.66 -15.64
C SER A 499 -6.50 -14.81 -17.02
N ARG A 500 -6.41 -13.78 -17.90
CA ARG A 500 -6.89 -13.83 -19.29
C ARG A 500 -6.18 -14.90 -20.12
N GLY A 501 -4.93 -15.22 -19.77
CA GLY A 501 -4.11 -16.22 -20.43
C GLY A 501 -4.42 -17.65 -20.01
N ARG A 502 -5.28 -17.88 -19.01
CA ARG A 502 -5.61 -19.21 -18.54
C ARG A 502 -6.25 -20.05 -19.64
N LEU A 503 -5.74 -21.25 -19.84
CA LEU A 503 -6.30 -22.22 -20.79
C LEU A 503 -7.73 -22.61 -20.39
N GLU A 504 -8.66 -22.63 -21.34
CA GLU A 504 -10.05 -23.07 -21.11
C GLU A 504 -10.11 -24.60 -20.93
N ASN A 505 -9.31 -25.31 -21.73
CA ASN A 505 -9.15 -26.74 -21.64
C ASN A 505 -7.67 -27.05 -21.39
N GLU A 506 -7.34 -27.48 -20.20
CA GLU A 506 -5.98 -27.87 -19.84
C GLU A 506 -5.68 -29.29 -20.40
N SER A 507 -5.42 -29.36 -21.73
CA SER A 507 -4.79 -30.58 -22.25
C SER A 507 -3.35 -30.65 -21.73
N ASN A 508 -2.87 -31.86 -21.43
CA ASN A 508 -1.46 -32.03 -21.01
C ASN A 508 -0.46 -31.40 -21.98
N GLN A 509 -0.76 -31.38 -23.28
CA GLN A 509 0.09 -30.79 -24.30
C GLN A 509 0.15 -29.26 -24.17
N SER A 510 -1.00 -28.58 -24.14
CA SER A 510 -1.05 -27.11 -24.05
C SER A 510 -0.45 -26.60 -22.73
N ALA A 511 -0.66 -27.32 -21.65
CA ALA A 511 -0.07 -27.01 -20.35
C ALA A 511 1.45 -27.27 -20.32
N GLN A 512 1.96 -28.24 -21.10
CA GLN A 512 3.42 -28.45 -21.29
C GLN A 512 4.06 -27.30 -22.07
N GLU A 513 3.38 -26.75 -23.07
CA GLU A 513 3.86 -25.58 -23.84
C GLU A 513 4.02 -24.35 -22.96
N LEU A 514 3.19 -24.19 -21.91
CA LEU A 514 3.27 -23.11 -20.94
C LEU A 514 4.20 -23.43 -19.76
N ASN A 515 4.98 -24.49 -19.80
CA ASN A 515 5.86 -24.88 -18.70
C ASN A 515 6.73 -23.69 -18.21
N LYS A 516 6.82 -23.53 -16.88
CA LYS A 516 7.47 -22.44 -16.13
C LYS A 516 6.75 -21.08 -16.15
N VAL A 517 5.66 -20.91 -16.89
CA VAL A 517 4.88 -19.65 -16.86
C VAL A 517 4.12 -19.58 -15.54
N MET A 518 4.22 -18.44 -14.86
CA MET A 518 3.44 -18.08 -13.67
C MET A 518 2.17 -17.32 -14.09
N ILE A 519 1.04 -17.69 -13.51
CA ILE A 519 -0.26 -17.09 -13.84
C ILE A 519 -0.99 -16.62 -12.58
N SER A 520 -1.53 -15.41 -12.64
CA SER A 520 -2.50 -14.95 -11.62
C SER A 520 -3.89 -15.47 -11.92
N ASP A 521 -4.59 -15.98 -10.91
CA ASP A 521 -6.02 -16.28 -11.02
C ASP A 521 -6.69 -16.27 -9.63
N ILE A 522 -8.01 -16.44 -9.61
CA ILE A 522 -8.75 -16.57 -8.37
C ILE A 522 -8.37 -17.87 -7.64
N PRO A 523 -8.26 -17.87 -6.31
CA PRO A 523 -7.86 -19.06 -5.53
C PRO A 523 -8.78 -20.23 -5.78
N TRP A 524 -10.08 -20.00 -5.94
CA TRP A 524 -11.08 -21.03 -6.18
C TRP A 524 -10.84 -21.84 -7.47
N LEU A 525 -10.28 -21.24 -8.50
CA LEU A 525 -9.92 -21.93 -9.75
C LEU A 525 -8.52 -22.57 -9.70
N LEU A 526 -7.59 -22.01 -8.91
CA LEU A 526 -6.24 -22.58 -8.79
C LEU A 526 -6.19 -23.77 -7.83
N GLN A 527 -7.06 -23.79 -6.83
CA GLN A 527 -7.14 -24.85 -5.82
C GLN A 527 -8.48 -25.60 -5.96
N ALA A 528 -8.56 -26.46 -6.97
CA ALA A 528 -9.77 -27.23 -7.23
C ALA A 528 -10.20 -28.05 -6.00
N ASN A 529 -11.45 -27.89 -5.59
CA ASN A 529 -12.09 -28.58 -4.48
C ASN A 529 -13.39 -29.27 -4.95
N ASP A 530 -14.14 -29.86 -4.02
CA ASP A 530 -15.40 -30.54 -4.35
C ASP A 530 -16.44 -29.61 -4.97
N GLU A 531 -16.51 -28.37 -4.51
CA GLU A 531 -17.41 -27.36 -5.06
C GLU A 531 -17.02 -26.98 -6.51
N THR A 532 -15.73 -26.80 -6.78
CA THR A 532 -15.24 -26.53 -8.15
C THR A 532 -15.65 -27.65 -9.10
N ARG A 533 -15.44 -28.90 -8.68
CA ARG A 533 -15.83 -30.09 -9.47
C ARG A 533 -17.36 -30.18 -9.67
N MET A 534 -18.14 -29.85 -8.65
CA MET A 534 -19.59 -29.81 -8.74
C MET A 534 -20.05 -28.75 -9.77
N VAL A 535 -19.51 -27.54 -9.70
CA VAL A 535 -19.82 -26.45 -10.63
C VAL A 535 -19.45 -26.84 -12.06
N GLU A 536 -18.28 -27.46 -12.27
CA GLU A 536 -17.86 -27.95 -13.60
C GLU A 536 -18.76 -29.06 -14.14
N THR A 537 -19.32 -29.87 -13.27
CA THR A 537 -20.27 -30.93 -13.66
C THR A 537 -21.64 -30.34 -14.02
N LEU A 538 -22.15 -29.41 -13.21
CA LEU A 538 -23.47 -28.81 -13.41
C LEU A 538 -23.50 -27.85 -14.61
N TRP A 539 -22.42 -27.10 -14.84
CA TRP A 539 -22.29 -26.09 -15.89
C TRP A 539 -21.04 -26.32 -16.74
N SER A 540 -20.96 -27.50 -17.36
CA SER A 540 -19.81 -27.92 -18.17
C SER A 540 -19.48 -26.99 -19.33
N ASN A 541 -20.45 -26.15 -19.76
CA ASN A 541 -20.27 -25.17 -20.84
C ASN A 541 -19.68 -23.83 -20.38
N TRP A 542 -19.52 -23.62 -19.05
CA TRP A 542 -18.98 -22.38 -18.56
C TRP A 542 -17.47 -22.27 -18.81
N ASN A 543 -17.08 -21.15 -19.42
CA ASN A 543 -15.68 -20.78 -19.55
C ASN A 543 -15.13 -20.21 -18.22
N ASN A 544 -13.81 -20.00 -18.17
CA ASN A 544 -13.15 -19.48 -16.99
C ASN A 544 -13.69 -18.11 -16.52
N SER A 545 -14.13 -17.25 -17.46
CA SER A 545 -14.73 -15.96 -17.11
C SER A 545 -16.05 -16.13 -16.38
N GLN A 546 -16.90 -17.05 -16.81
CA GLN A 546 -18.17 -17.36 -16.15
C GLN A 546 -17.94 -17.98 -14.77
N LYS A 547 -16.96 -18.87 -14.63
CA LYS A 547 -16.56 -19.44 -13.34
C LYS A 547 -16.07 -18.35 -12.36
N ARG A 548 -15.34 -17.32 -12.85
CA ARG A 548 -14.93 -16.18 -12.02
C ARG A 548 -16.13 -15.32 -11.59
N LEU A 549 -17.13 -15.14 -12.49
CA LEU A 549 -18.38 -14.46 -12.14
C LEU A 549 -19.18 -15.21 -11.09
N TYR A 550 -19.20 -16.54 -11.13
CA TYR A 550 -19.80 -17.36 -10.07
C TYR A 550 -19.13 -17.13 -8.72
N ALA A 551 -17.80 -17.18 -8.69
CA ALA A 551 -17.01 -16.90 -7.47
C ALA A 551 -17.27 -15.50 -6.93
N MET A 552 -17.36 -14.49 -7.82
CA MET A 552 -17.74 -13.13 -7.47
C MET A 552 -19.14 -13.04 -6.87
N GLY A 553 -20.11 -13.74 -7.45
CA GLY A 553 -21.48 -13.78 -6.92
C GLY A 553 -21.55 -14.39 -5.53
N PHE A 554 -20.80 -15.48 -5.31
CA PHE A 554 -20.71 -16.10 -3.99
C PHE A 554 -20.16 -15.14 -2.95
N ASP A 555 -18.99 -14.51 -3.25
CA ASP A 555 -18.35 -13.57 -2.34
C ASP A 555 -19.19 -12.30 -2.13
N ALA A 556 -19.95 -11.86 -3.14
CA ALA A 556 -20.79 -10.67 -3.04
C ALA A 556 -21.85 -10.80 -1.93
N LEU A 557 -22.48 -11.96 -1.78
CA LEU A 557 -23.43 -12.19 -0.69
C LEU A 557 -22.73 -12.36 0.65
N ASP A 558 -21.64 -13.11 0.69
CA ASP A 558 -20.89 -13.40 1.92
C ASP A 558 -20.23 -12.14 2.51
N LEU A 559 -19.88 -11.18 1.66
CA LEU A 559 -19.35 -9.88 2.07
C LEU A 559 -20.37 -9.02 2.83
N VAL A 560 -21.67 -9.14 2.60
CA VAL A 560 -22.71 -8.24 3.15
C VAL A 560 -22.53 -8.03 4.65
N ASN A 561 -22.35 -9.09 5.41
CA ASN A 561 -22.20 -9.04 6.86
C ASN A 561 -20.82 -8.51 7.33
N ARG A 562 -19.86 -8.36 6.41
CA ARG A 562 -18.45 -8.04 6.70
C ARG A 562 -18.06 -6.63 6.26
N LEU A 563 -18.74 -6.06 5.25
CA LEU A 563 -18.36 -4.81 4.59
C LEU A 563 -18.17 -3.63 5.57
N ALA A 564 -19.06 -3.46 6.54
CA ALA A 564 -18.96 -2.38 7.50
C ALA A 564 -17.66 -2.47 8.34
N GLN A 565 -17.30 -3.67 8.76
CA GLN A 565 -16.08 -3.91 9.53
C GLN A 565 -14.83 -3.83 8.65
N MET A 566 -14.90 -4.38 7.42
CA MET A 566 -13.80 -4.29 6.45
C MET A 566 -13.49 -2.83 6.07
N HIS A 567 -14.52 -2.00 5.94
CA HIS A 567 -14.36 -0.56 5.65
C HIS A 567 -13.78 0.20 6.84
N ALA A 568 -14.23 -0.12 8.04
CA ALA A 568 -13.75 0.52 9.26
C ALA A 568 -12.32 0.10 9.63
N PHE A 569 -11.86 -1.07 9.17
CA PHE A 569 -10.54 -1.61 9.48
C PHE A 569 -9.76 -1.96 8.20
N PRO A 570 -8.90 -1.05 7.69
CA PRO A 570 -8.13 -1.26 6.45
C PRO A 570 -7.23 -2.50 6.44
N GLY A 571 -6.86 -3.04 7.61
CA GLY A 571 -6.13 -4.29 7.74
C GLY A 571 -6.98 -5.55 7.64
N TYR A 572 -8.31 -5.43 7.64
CA TYR A 572 -9.21 -6.57 7.53
C TYR A 572 -9.20 -7.12 6.10
N GLN A 573 -8.82 -8.38 5.97
CA GLN A 573 -8.78 -9.08 4.69
C GLN A 573 -9.68 -10.32 4.76
N TYR A 574 -10.63 -10.43 3.85
CA TYR A 574 -11.50 -11.59 3.69
C TYR A 574 -10.95 -12.49 2.58
N ASN A 575 -10.70 -13.76 2.89
CA ASN A 575 -10.25 -14.75 1.91
C ASN A 575 -11.45 -15.35 1.18
N GLY A 576 -11.88 -14.67 0.13
CA GLY A 576 -12.98 -15.08 -0.72
C GLY A 576 -12.57 -16.09 -1.80
N ARG A 577 -13.56 -16.59 -2.54
CA ARG A 577 -13.36 -17.45 -3.71
C ARG A 577 -12.72 -16.68 -4.87
N SER A 578 -13.03 -15.40 -5.00
CA SER A 578 -12.54 -14.52 -6.08
C SER A 578 -11.19 -13.85 -5.77
N GLY A 579 -10.65 -14.05 -4.59
CA GLY A 579 -9.38 -13.48 -4.14
C GLY A 579 -9.38 -13.15 -2.65
N ALA A 580 -8.25 -12.64 -2.16
CA ALA A 580 -8.20 -12.00 -0.87
C ALA A 580 -8.72 -10.56 -1.02
N LEU A 581 -9.81 -10.23 -0.34
CA LEU A 581 -10.60 -9.02 -0.50
C LEU A 581 -10.38 -8.07 0.66
N SER A 582 -10.17 -6.78 0.37
CA SER A 582 -10.08 -5.70 1.36
C SER A 582 -10.87 -4.49 0.88
N VAL A 583 -11.40 -3.69 1.79
CA VAL A 583 -12.17 -2.48 1.45
C VAL A 583 -11.30 -1.25 1.64
N GLN A 584 -11.19 -0.44 0.60
CA GLN A 584 -10.46 0.83 0.64
C GLN A 584 -11.32 1.94 1.29
N PRO A 585 -10.72 3.04 1.79
CA PRO A 585 -11.47 4.15 2.40
C PRO A 585 -12.54 4.77 1.51
N ASN A 586 -12.42 4.62 0.18
CA ASN A 586 -13.41 5.08 -0.79
C ASN A 586 -14.51 4.05 -1.12
N GLY A 587 -14.57 2.93 -0.39
CA GLY A 587 -15.54 1.86 -0.58
C GLY A 587 -15.19 0.85 -1.69
N VAL A 588 -14.08 1.03 -2.42
CA VAL A 588 -13.64 0.08 -3.44
C VAL A 588 -13.10 -1.18 -2.80
N ILE A 589 -13.56 -2.34 -3.26
CA ILE A 589 -13.03 -3.63 -2.86
C ILE A 589 -11.83 -3.96 -3.74
N GLU A 590 -10.66 -3.92 -3.13
CA GLU A 590 -9.44 -4.43 -3.75
C GLU A 590 -9.38 -5.96 -3.64
N ARG A 591 -8.84 -6.55 -4.68
CA ARG A 591 -8.75 -7.98 -4.86
C ARG A 591 -7.29 -8.39 -5.11
N LYS A 592 -6.73 -9.18 -4.21
CA LYS A 592 -5.43 -9.81 -4.40
C LYS A 592 -5.63 -11.24 -4.90
N LEU A 593 -5.02 -11.54 -6.04
CA LEU A 593 -5.10 -12.86 -6.69
C LEU A 593 -4.07 -13.83 -6.12
N THR A 594 -4.31 -15.11 -6.35
CA THR A 594 -3.35 -16.18 -6.08
C THR A 594 -2.54 -16.45 -7.34
N TRP A 595 -1.31 -16.88 -7.16
CA TRP A 595 -0.43 -17.25 -8.28
C TRP A 595 -0.30 -18.77 -8.37
N GLY A 596 -0.27 -19.25 -9.59
CA GLY A 596 0.04 -20.62 -9.92
C GLY A 596 1.16 -20.69 -10.96
N LYS A 597 1.75 -21.86 -11.12
CA LYS A 597 2.82 -22.11 -12.09
C LYS A 597 2.52 -23.35 -12.90
N TYR A 598 2.67 -23.25 -14.22
CA TYR A 598 2.62 -24.41 -15.08
C TYR A 598 3.90 -25.25 -14.91
N GLN A 599 3.75 -26.48 -14.44
CA GLN A 599 4.84 -27.42 -14.21
C GLN A 599 4.42 -28.82 -14.68
N GLN A 600 5.24 -29.45 -15.54
CA GLN A 600 5.04 -30.81 -16.02
C GLN A 600 3.63 -31.07 -16.59
N GLY A 601 3.08 -30.11 -17.32
CA GLY A 601 1.76 -30.22 -17.93
C GLY A 601 0.58 -30.01 -16.99
N ARG A 602 0.80 -29.41 -15.81
CA ARG A 602 -0.24 -29.09 -14.81
C ARG A 602 -0.02 -27.69 -14.26
N LEU A 603 -1.11 -27.03 -13.91
CA LEU A 603 -1.09 -25.78 -13.16
C LEU A 603 -1.11 -26.09 -11.65
N THR A 604 -0.07 -25.65 -10.94
CA THR A 604 0.08 -25.85 -9.48
C THR A 604 0.09 -24.50 -8.77
N PRO A 605 -0.65 -24.33 -7.66
CA PRO A 605 -0.55 -23.13 -6.82
C PRO A 605 0.88 -22.91 -6.31
N LEU A 606 1.27 -21.62 -6.18
CA LEU A 606 2.55 -21.18 -5.60
C LEU A 606 2.41 -20.87 -4.11
#